data_906e6c4be2ca4dbffab59cecb8395713
#
_entry.id   906e6c4be2ca4dbffab59cecb8395713
#
_cell.length_a   1.000
_cell.length_b   1.000
_cell.length_c   1.000
_cell.angle_alpha   90.00
_cell.angle_beta   90.00
_cell.angle_gamma   90.00
#
_symmetry.space_group_name_H-M   'P 1'
#
loop_
_entity.id
_entity.type
_entity.pdbx_description
1 polymer ?
#
loop_
_entity_poly.entity_id
_entity_poly.type
_entity_poly.pdbx_seq_one_letter_code
_entity_poly.pdbx_strand_id
1 'polypeptide(L)'
;GSASAEVVNETNLLVLKVQADSPEMAFRLNKAIMNNYSVVTDQLIGNVVLDVLQKPTVPSGPVNKFQPTALMKKTFFTTIVALCGLIAILSFLKDTVRKPKEVSRKLDAKLLQTLYHEKIYKTWKARIHRKKSPVLLTNPGTSFQYVEDMKKLARKVSSKMKEKNAKTLLVASVEENEGKSTVAANLALALAEESEKVLLIDADLRKPSQYKIFGLDQEEIQQFGEVLNGNEQIDNLVTDLPKSELLLIAGSMIYPNSTEMIASPIFQKIVEFFKTKLDYIIIDTPP
;
A
#
# COMPACT_ATOMS: atom_id res chain seq x y z
N GLY A 1 -19.02 30.61 -42.03
CA GLY A 1 -18.04 30.33 -43.05
C GLY A 1 -17.09 31.51 -43.25
N SER A 2 -15.84 31.26 -43.65
CA SER A 2 -14.88 32.29 -43.99
C SER A 2 -14.33 32.08 -45.40
N ALA A 3 -13.99 33.19 -46.06
CA ALA A 3 -13.31 33.16 -47.36
C ALA A 3 -12.05 34.03 -47.29
N SER A 4 -10.98 33.56 -47.86
CA SER A 4 -9.72 34.30 -48.01
C SER A 4 -9.18 34.13 -49.40
N ALA A 5 -8.58 35.18 -49.94
CA ALA A 5 -7.90 35.16 -51.19
C ALA A 5 -6.42 35.50 -50.93
N GLU A 6 -5.52 34.73 -51.49
CA GLU A 6 -4.07 34.84 -51.29
C GLU A 6 -3.37 34.75 -52.64
N VAL A 7 -2.50 35.72 -52.93
CA VAL A 7 -1.64 35.63 -54.13
C VAL A 7 -0.40 34.80 -53.74
N VAL A 8 -0.14 33.80 -54.56
CA VAL A 8 1.03 32.95 -54.35
C VAL A 8 2.30 33.78 -54.69
N ASN A 9 3.20 33.89 -53.72
CA ASN A 9 4.44 34.70 -53.86
C ASN A 9 5.16 34.46 -55.19
N GLU A 10 5.57 35.55 -55.84
CA GLU A 10 6.27 35.58 -57.10
C GLU A 10 5.50 35.00 -58.32
N THR A 11 4.16 34.83 -58.21
CA THR A 11 3.35 34.34 -59.29
C THR A 11 2.11 35.23 -59.51
N ASN A 12 1.49 35.13 -60.69
CA ASN A 12 0.20 35.76 -60.98
C ASN A 12 -0.99 34.85 -60.62
N LEU A 13 -0.75 33.91 -59.66
CA LEU A 13 -1.79 32.98 -59.24
C LEU A 13 -2.52 33.49 -57.99
N LEU A 14 -3.83 33.56 -58.05
CA LEU A 14 -4.71 33.85 -56.92
C LEU A 14 -5.34 32.54 -56.43
N VAL A 15 -5.15 32.20 -55.18
CA VAL A 15 -5.76 31.06 -54.52
C VAL A 15 -6.91 31.53 -53.64
N LEU A 16 -8.12 31.13 -54.01
CA LEU A 16 -9.30 31.38 -53.18
C LEU A 16 -9.55 30.18 -52.25
N LYS A 17 -9.48 30.42 -50.95
CA LYS A 17 -9.78 29.42 -49.89
C LYS A 17 -11.10 29.75 -49.25
N VAL A 18 -12.05 28.81 -49.26
CA VAL A 18 -13.37 28.97 -48.65
C VAL A 18 -13.56 27.86 -47.62
N GLN A 19 -13.91 28.23 -46.40
CA GLN A 19 -14.22 27.30 -45.35
C GLN A 19 -15.66 27.49 -44.89
N ALA A 20 -16.41 26.41 -44.75
CA ALA A 20 -17.79 26.40 -44.27
C ALA A 20 -18.11 25.13 -43.51
N ASP A 21 -19.26 25.09 -42.82
CA ASP A 21 -19.68 24.00 -41.95
C ASP A 21 -20.12 22.72 -42.70
N SER A 22 -20.37 22.85 -44.01
CA SER A 22 -20.65 21.69 -44.88
C SER A 22 -19.92 21.78 -46.21
N PRO A 23 -19.61 20.62 -46.84
CA PRO A 23 -18.97 20.57 -48.16
C PRO A 23 -19.73 21.30 -49.25
N GLU A 24 -21.07 21.14 -49.25
CA GLU A 24 -21.95 21.80 -50.24
C GLU A 24 -21.98 23.32 -50.05
N MET A 25 -21.95 23.80 -48.79
CA MET A 25 -21.90 25.22 -48.48
C MET A 25 -20.56 25.82 -48.93
N ALA A 26 -19.44 25.16 -48.64
CA ALA A 26 -18.14 25.59 -49.11
C ALA A 26 -18.08 25.68 -50.64
N PHE A 27 -18.59 24.70 -51.33
CA PHE A 27 -18.68 24.68 -52.80
C PHE A 27 -19.59 25.82 -53.34
N ARG A 28 -20.79 26.02 -52.76
CA ARG A 28 -21.71 27.09 -53.16
C ARG A 28 -21.10 28.49 -52.95
N LEU A 29 -20.46 28.71 -51.79
CA LEU A 29 -19.79 29.97 -51.51
C LEU A 29 -18.63 30.23 -52.50
N ASN A 30 -17.79 29.22 -52.75
CA ASN A 30 -16.70 29.34 -53.71
C ASN A 30 -17.23 29.65 -55.10
N LYS A 31 -18.24 28.95 -55.59
CA LYS A 31 -18.87 29.19 -56.87
C LYS A 31 -19.56 30.58 -56.94
N ALA A 32 -20.20 31.04 -55.87
CA ALA A 32 -20.78 32.37 -55.83
C ALA A 32 -19.74 33.49 -55.91
N ILE A 33 -18.62 33.35 -55.21
CA ILE A 33 -17.48 34.29 -55.27
C ILE A 33 -16.92 34.30 -56.69
N MET A 34 -16.69 33.14 -57.27
CA MET A 34 -16.15 33.01 -58.63
C MET A 34 -17.07 33.58 -59.70
N ASN A 35 -18.40 33.48 -59.54
CA ASN A 35 -19.35 34.02 -60.51
C ASN A 35 -19.54 35.53 -60.37
N ASN A 36 -19.21 36.14 -59.26
CA ASN A 36 -19.49 37.57 -58.98
C ASN A 36 -18.21 38.39 -58.81
N TYR A 37 -17.00 37.81 -58.97
CA TYR A 37 -15.75 38.54 -58.74
C TYR A 37 -15.61 39.75 -59.67
N SER A 38 -16.04 39.62 -60.95
CA SER A 38 -15.89 40.66 -61.95
C SER A 38 -16.63 41.95 -61.56
N VAL A 39 -17.81 41.84 -60.92
CA VAL A 39 -18.60 42.99 -60.45
C VAL A 39 -17.81 43.83 -59.43
N VAL A 40 -17.01 43.18 -58.61
CA VAL A 40 -16.22 43.86 -57.55
C VAL A 40 -14.86 44.34 -58.12
N THR A 41 -14.23 43.57 -58.97
CA THR A 41 -12.91 43.93 -59.53
C THR A 41 -13.02 45.08 -60.54
N ASP A 42 -14.11 45.17 -61.34
CA ASP A 42 -14.35 46.26 -62.25
C ASP A 42 -14.51 47.61 -61.53
N GLN A 43 -15.04 47.58 -60.29
CA GLN A 43 -15.18 48.82 -59.47
C GLN A 43 -13.89 49.25 -58.77
N LEU A 44 -12.98 48.29 -58.44
CA LEU A 44 -11.80 48.57 -57.58
C LEU A 44 -10.49 48.66 -58.36
N ILE A 45 -10.28 47.87 -59.40
CA ILE A 45 -8.99 47.67 -60.06
C ILE A 45 -9.03 47.88 -61.60
N GLY A 46 -10.25 48.02 -62.17
CA GLY A 46 -10.44 48.09 -63.62
C GLY A 46 -10.58 46.69 -64.25
N ASN A 47 -10.71 46.60 -65.57
CA ASN A 47 -10.96 45.36 -66.30
C ASN A 47 -9.85 44.29 -66.09
N VAL A 48 -9.89 43.58 -65.01
CA VAL A 48 -9.03 42.41 -64.72
C VAL A 48 -9.79 41.15 -65.04
N VAL A 49 -9.34 40.43 -66.07
CA VAL A 49 -9.89 39.12 -66.42
C VAL A 49 -9.07 38.04 -65.74
N LEU A 50 -9.69 37.33 -64.79
CA LEU A 50 -9.08 36.16 -64.13
C LEU A 50 -9.45 34.90 -64.91
N ASP A 51 -8.44 34.15 -65.34
CA ASP A 51 -8.64 32.86 -65.94
C ASP A 51 -8.70 31.75 -64.87
N VAL A 52 -9.72 30.89 -64.93
CA VAL A 52 -9.98 29.87 -63.93
C VAL A 52 -9.16 28.63 -64.26
N LEU A 53 -8.02 28.47 -63.59
CA LEU A 53 -7.14 27.31 -63.74
C LEU A 53 -7.75 26.05 -63.13
N GLN A 54 -8.38 26.17 -62.00
CA GLN A 54 -9.00 25.05 -61.31
C GLN A 54 -10.43 25.33 -60.92
N LYS A 55 -11.39 24.54 -61.45
CA LYS A 55 -12.81 24.67 -61.08
C LYS A 55 -13.04 24.14 -59.67
N PRO A 56 -13.88 24.79 -58.86
CA PRO A 56 -14.25 24.31 -57.52
C PRO A 56 -14.93 22.95 -57.63
N THR A 57 -14.55 22.05 -56.73
CA THR A 57 -15.16 20.74 -56.54
C THR A 57 -15.70 20.62 -55.14
N VAL A 58 -16.70 19.75 -54.96
CA VAL A 58 -17.19 19.47 -53.59
C VAL A 58 -16.13 18.71 -52.80
N PRO A 59 -15.69 19.23 -51.65
CA PRO A 59 -14.67 18.54 -50.86
C PRO A 59 -15.14 17.15 -50.42
N SER A 60 -14.28 16.15 -50.55
CA SER A 60 -14.59 14.76 -50.15
C SER A 60 -14.46 14.47 -48.65
N GLY A 61 -14.01 15.46 -47.86
CA GLY A 61 -13.88 15.29 -46.45
C GLY A 61 -13.48 16.59 -45.69
N PRO A 62 -13.58 16.62 -44.41
CA PRO A 62 -13.27 17.78 -43.59
C PRO A 62 -11.76 18.07 -43.59
N VAL A 63 -11.40 19.34 -43.57
CA VAL A 63 -10.01 19.81 -43.46
C VAL A 63 -9.45 19.42 -42.09
N ASN A 64 -10.25 19.56 -41.04
CA ASN A 64 -9.91 19.16 -39.69
C ASN A 64 -10.41 17.73 -39.43
N LYS A 65 -9.64 16.72 -39.83
CA LYS A 65 -9.97 15.32 -39.50
C LYS A 65 -9.85 15.09 -38.01
N PHE A 66 -10.94 14.72 -37.36
CA PHE A 66 -10.93 14.29 -35.97
C PHE A 66 -10.05 13.03 -35.85
N GLN A 67 -8.97 13.10 -35.04
CA GLN A 67 -8.07 11.99 -34.80
C GLN A 67 -8.31 11.43 -33.39
N PRO A 68 -9.26 10.51 -33.20
CA PRO A 68 -9.63 9.98 -31.90
C PRO A 68 -8.44 9.27 -31.23
N THR A 69 -7.62 8.58 -32.03
CA THR A 69 -6.45 7.84 -31.51
C THR A 69 -5.37 8.77 -30.94
N ALA A 70 -5.14 9.92 -31.53
CA ALA A 70 -4.19 10.90 -31.00
C ALA A 70 -4.69 11.55 -29.71
N LEU A 71 -5.98 11.88 -29.66
CA LEU A 71 -6.63 12.41 -28.48
C LEU A 71 -6.62 11.39 -27.33
N MET A 72 -6.97 10.12 -27.59
CA MET A 72 -6.92 9.04 -26.59
C MET A 72 -5.52 8.83 -26.05
N LYS A 73 -4.49 8.83 -26.87
CA LYS A 73 -3.07 8.73 -26.41
C LYS A 73 -2.70 9.90 -25.52
N LYS A 74 -3.06 11.12 -25.89
CA LYS A 74 -2.77 12.33 -25.10
C LYS A 74 -3.47 12.31 -23.74
N THR A 75 -4.77 12.00 -23.69
CA THR A 75 -5.53 11.91 -22.45
C THR A 75 -5.03 10.80 -21.56
N PHE A 76 -4.70 9.62 -22.11
CA PHE A 76 -4.12 8.50 -21.37
C PHE A 76 -2.80 8.91 -20.69
N PHE A 77 -1.90 9.55 -21.44
CA PHE A 77 -0.61 9.97 -20.88
C PHE A 77 -0.74 11.05 -19.80
N THR A 78 -1.62 12.05 -20.02
CA THR A 78 -1.86 13.09 -19.01
C THR A 78 -2.49 12.53 -17.73
N THR A 79 -3.39 11.55 -17.85
CA THR A 79 -4.01 10.88 -16.70
C THR A 79 -2.98 10.10 -15.89
N ILE A 80 -2.08 9.37 -16.55
CA ILE A 80 -0.99 8.65 -15.85
C ILE A 80 -0.10 9.64 -15.10
N VAL A 81 0.33 10.72 -15.72
CA VAL A 81 1.18 11.73 -15.07
C VAL A 81 0.48 12.34 -13.86
N ALA A 82 -0.80 12.69 -13.99
CA ALA A 82 -1.60 13.23 -12.88
C ALA A 82 -1.73 12.22 -11.73
N LEU A 83 -1.99 10.94 -12.04
CA LEU A 83 -2.08 9.87 -11.05
C LEU A 83 -0.74 9.66 -10.32
N CYS A 84 0.36 9.61 -11.05
CA CYS A 84 1.70 9.50 -10.46
C CYS A 84 2.01 10.69 -9.55
N GLY A 85 1.65 11.91 -9.97
CA GLY A 85 1.79 13.11 -9.14
C GLY A 85 0.99 13.04 -7.85
N LEU A 86 -0.28 12.60 -7.94
CA LEU A 86 -1.13 12.40 -6.76
C LEU A 86 -0.53 11.36 -5.79
N ILE A 87 -0.09 10.21 -6.31
CA ILE A 87 0.54 9.16 -5.50
C ILE A 87 1.83 9.70 -4.84
N ALA A 88 2.64 10.46 -5.55
CA ALA A 88 3.85 11.06 -5.00
C ALA A 88 3.53 12.05 -3.86
N ILE A 89 2.53 12.91 -4.03
CA ILE A 89 2.08 13.85 -2.99
C ILE A 89 1.57 13.09 -1.76
N LEU A 90 0.67 12.12 -1.94
CA LEU A 90 0.15 11.29 -0.84
C LEU A 90 1.26 10.51 -0.13
N SER A 91 2.26 10.03 -0.88
CA SER A 91 3.43 9.35 -0.31
C SER A 91 4.35 10.30 0.47
N PHE A 92 4.44 11.56 0.07
CA PHE A 92 5.24 12.57 0.77
C PHE A 92 4.58 13.04 2.07
N LEU A 93 3.24 13.16 2.06
CA LEU A 93 2.45 13.56 3.23
C LEU A 93 2.39 12.49 4.34
N LYS A 94 2.66 11.21 4.00
CA LYS A 94 2.75 10.16 5.02
C LYS A 94 4.06 10.25 5.79
N ASP A 95 3.96 10.55 7.07
CA ASP A 95 5.13 10.60 7.97
C ASP A 95 5.52 9.17 8.41
N THR A 96 6.22 8.46 7.54
CA THR A 96 6.67 7.09 7.76
C THR A 96 8.19 7.02 7.86
N VAL A 97 8.68 6.12 8.71
CA VAL A 97 10.10 5.80 8.80
C VAL A 97 10.47 4.83 7.67
N ARG A 98 11.23 5.30 6.68
CA ARG A 98 11.61 4.49 5.51
C ARG A 98 13.02 3.93 5.57
N LYS A 99 13.90 4.56 6.35
CA LYS A 99 15.32 4.18 6.45
C LYS A 99 15.72 3.97 7.91
N PRO A 100 16.57 2.99 8.21
CA PRO A 100 17.04 2.74 9.57
C PRO A 100 17.65 3.98 10.26
N LYS A 101 18.32 4.86 9.50
CA LYS A 101 18.92 6.10 10.01
C LYS A 101 17.89 7.16 10.45
N GLU A 102 16.64 7.03 10.02
CA GLU A 102 15.58 7.98 10.39
C GLU A 102 14.96 7.67 11.75
N VAL A 103 15.13 6.42 12.26
CA VAL A 103 14.56 5.97 13.53
C VAL A 103 15.01 6.87 14.68
N SER A 104 16.33 7.05 14.85
CA SER A 104 16.87 7.88 15.93
C SER A 104 16.59 9.37 15.78
N ARG A 105 16.25 9.84 14.58
CA ARG A 105 15.92 11.25 14.32
C ARG A 105 14.44 11.56 14.47
N LYS A 106 13.57 10.63 14.04
CA LYS A 106 12.11 10.81 14.04
C LYS A 106 11.45 10.23 15.30
N LEU A 107 12.03 9.19 15.85
CA LEU A 107 11.56 8.53 17.06
C LEU A 107 12.63 8.67 18.13
N ASP A 108 12.25 9.04 19.34
CA ASP A 108 13.16 9.02 20.49
C ASP A 108 13.39 7.57 20.96
N ALA A 109 13.90 6.75 20.04
CA ALA A 109 14.05 5.32 20.22
C ALA A 109 15.35 4.81 19.60
N LYS A 110 15.94 3.79 20.24
CA LYS A 110 17.13 3.12 19.75
C LYS A 110 16.77 1.99 18.80
N LEU A 111 17.31 2.02 17.59
CA LEU A 111 17.16 0.90 16.64
C LEU A 111 17.95 -0.31 17.16
N LEU A 112 17.25 -1.40 17.47
CA LEU A 112 17.87 -2.66 17.90
C LEU A 112 18.25 -3.54 16.71
N GLN A 113 17.32 -3.77 15.78
CA GLN A 113 17.51 -4.65 14.63
C GLN A 113 16.61 -4.25 13.48
N THR A 114 17.04 -4.52 12.25
CA THR A 114 16.22 -4.51 11.04
C THR A 114 15.92 -5.94 10.67
N LEU A 115 14.67 -6.29 10.51
CA LEU A 115 14.26 -7.63 10.12
C LEU A 115 14.04 -7.70 8.61
N TYR A 116 14.46 -8.82 8.01
CA TYR A 116 14.15 -9.10 6.61
C TYR A 116 12.65 -9.30 6.42
N HIS A 117 12.10 -8.71 5.35
CA HIS A 117 10.69 -8.86 5.06
C HIS A 117 10.36 -10.27 4.54
N GLU A 118 9.64 -11.04 5.34
CA GLU A 118 9.22 -12.38 4.98
C GLU A 118 7.84 -12.38 4.31
N LYS A 119 7.70 -13.15 3.22
CA LYS A 119 6.44 -13.21 2.46
C LYS A 119 5.46 -14.17 3.12
N ILE A 120 4.29 -13.65 3.52
CA ILE A 120 3.18 -14.44 4.09
C ILE A 120 2.58 -15.40 3.04
N TYR A 121 2.57 -15.01 1.77
CA TYR A 121 2.09 -15.83 0.65
C TYR A 121 3.28 -16.30 -0.18
N LYS A 122 3.62 -17.59 -0.08
CA LYS A 122 4.80 -18.17 -0.75
C LYS A 122 4.57 -18.48 -2.22
N THR A 123 3.31 -18.65 -2.65
CA THR A 123 2.95 -18.96 -4.04
C THR A 123 1.81 -18.07 -4.54
N TRP A 124 1.73 -17.89 -5.85
CA TRP A 124 0.62 -17.17 -6.49
C TRP A 124 -0.75 -17.79 -6.15
N LYS A 125 -0.83 -19.13 -6.12
CA LYS A 125 -2.03 -19.87 -5.73
C LYS A 125 -2.41 -19.58 -4.27
N ALA A 126 -1.44 -19.58 -3.35
CA ALA A 126 -1.67 -19.22 -1.94
C ALA A 126 -2.18 -17.77 -1.79
N ARG A 127 -1.70 -16.84 -2.62
CA ARG A 127 -2.17 -15.45 -2.63
C ARG A 127 -3.62 -15.33 -3.12
N ILE A 128 -3.99 -16.05 -4.18
CA ILE A 128 -5.36 -16.06 -4.72
C ILE A 128 -6.32 -16.69 -3.70
N HIS A 129 -5.96 -17.81 -3.11
CA HIS A 129 -6.78 -18.51 -2.09
C HIS A 129 -6.65 -17.91 -0.68
N ARG A 130 -5.91 -16.82 -0.51
CA ARG A 130 -5.65 -16.14 0.78
C ARG A 130 -5.13 -17.10 1.88
N LYS A 131 -4.47 -18.20 1.50
CA LYS A 131 -3.89 -19.17 2.43
C LYS A 131 -2.57 -18.59 2.98
N LYS A 132 -2.63 -17.97 4.14
CA LYS A 132 -1.47 -17.44 4.85
C LYS A 132 -0.63 -18.59 5.40
N SER A 133 0.69 -18.54 5.21
CA SER A 133 1.62 -19.41 5.93
C SER A 133 2.12 -18.67 7.17
N PRO A 134 2.06 -19.28 8.36
CA PRO A 134 2.62 -18.63 9.56
C PRO A 134 4.12 -18.45 9.37
N VAL A 135 4.58 -17.23 9.69
CA VAL A 135 6.01 -16.88 9.66
C VAL A 135 6.58 -17.19 11.03
N LEU A 136 7.01 -18.41 11.24
CA LEU A 136 7.64 -18.88 12.47
C LEU A 136 9.05 -19.38 12.19
N LEU A 137 9.96 -19.23 13.16
CA LEU A 137 11.34 -19.74 13.09
C LEU A 137 11.35 -21.26 12.92
N THR A 138 10.40 -21.96 13.55
CA THR A 138 10.22 -23.43 13.47
C THR A 138 9.66 -23.92 12.13
N ASN A 139 9.17 -23.00 11.27
CA ASN A 139 8.63 -23.37 9.98
C ASN A 139 9.76 -23.50 8.94
N PRO A 140 9.97 -24.70 8.34
CA PRO A 140 11.03 -24.91 7.34
C PRO A 140 10.92 -24.00 6.11
N GLY A 141 9.77 -23.43 5.88
CA GLY A 141 9.57 -22.50 4.79
C GLY A 141 9.98 -21.05 5.09
N THR A 142 10.39 -20.70 6.30
CA THR A 142 10.86 -19.35 6.65
C THR A 142 12.28 -19.15 6.13
N SER A 143 12.58 -17.95 5.60
CA SER A 143 13.89 -17.69 5.01
C SER A 143 14.99 -17.69 6.06
N PHE A 144 16.17 -18.20 5.69
CA PHE A 144 17.34 -18.21 6.55
C PHE A 144 17.70 -16.81 7.07
N GLN A 145 17.60 -15.80 6.21
CA GLN A 145 17.90 -14.41 6.58
C GLN A 145 16.99 -13.90 7.70
N TYR A 146 15.68 -14.17 7.63
CA TYR A 146 14.73 -13.79 8.67
C TYR A 146 15.04 -14.49 10.00
N VAL A 147 15.34 -15.80 9.96
CA VAL A 147 15.70 -16.59 11.12
C VAL A 147 16.94 -16.00 11.82
N GLU A 148 17.99 -15.70 11.04
CA GLU A 148 19.22 -15.10 11.57
C GLU A 148 18.99 -13.70 12.16
N ASP A 149 18.17 -12.88 11.51
CA ASP A 149 17.86 -11.55 12.03
C ASP A 149 17.06 -11.62 13.33
N MET A 150 16.11 -12.57 13.45
CA MET A 150 15.39 -12.81 14.70
C MET A 150 16.29 -13.31 15.83
N LYS A 151 17.21 -14.25 15.57
CA LYS A 151 18.19 -14.71 16.53
C LYS A 151 19.13 -13.58 16.98
N LYS A 152 19.55 -12.70 16.08
CA LYS A 152 20.31 -11.49 16.43
C LYS A 152 19.50 -10.54 17.30
N LEU A 153 18.22 -10.35 17.01
CA LEU A 153 17.33 -9.54 17.83
C LEU A 153 17.19 -10.14 19.23
N ALA A 154 16.96 -11.45 19.35
CA ALA A 154 16.81 -12.15 20.63
C ALA A 154 18.03 -11.96 21.51
N ARG A 155 19.25 -12.15 20.97
CA ARG A 155 20.51 -11.92 21.71
C ARG A 155 20.66 -10.48 22.20
N LYS A 156 20.31 -9.48 21.36
CA LYS A 156 20.35 -8.07 21.76
C LYS A 156 19.34 -7.75 22.85
N VAL A 157 18.13 -8.31 22.74
CA VAL A 157 17.08 -8.15 23.75
C VAL A 157 17.47 -8.80 25.05
N SER A 158 17.90 -10.06 25.04
CA SER A 158 18.38 -10.79 26.22
C SER A 158 19.49 -10.02 26.93
N SER A 159 20.52 -9.58 26.19
CA SER A 159 21.62 -8.77 26.75
C SER A 159 21.11 -7.49 27.43
N LYS A 160 20.16 -6.80 26.82
CA LYS A 160 19.59 -5.57 27.37
C LYS A 160 18.70 -5.82 28.59
N MET A 161 17.94 -6.90 28.58
CA MET A 161 17.09 -7.29 29.71
C MET A 161 17.96 -7.69 30.90
N LYS A 162 19.04 -8.47 30.70
CA LYS A 162 20.00 -8.82 31.71
C LYS A 162 20.74 -7.57 32.29
N GLU A 163 21.15 -6.63 31.43
CA GLU A 163 21.75 -5.35 31.83
C GLU A 163 20.82 -4.53 32.75
N LYS A 164 19.52 -4.54 32.49
CA LYS A 164 18.53 -3.81 33.27
C LYS A 164 17.90 -4.60 34.41
N ASN A 165 18.28 -5.83 34.61
CA ASN A 165 17.62 -6.79 35.51
C ASN A 165 16.11 -6.90 35.27
N ALA A 166 15.71 -6.83 34.00
CA ALA A 166 14.31 -6.88 33.57
C ALA A 166 13.95 -8.29 33.11
N LYS A 167 12.78 -8.78 33.52
CA LYS A 167 12.23 -10.08 33.08
C LYS A 167 11.03 -9.94 32.16
N THR A 168 10.43 -8.75 32.05
CA THR A 168 9.24 -8.52 31.25
C THR A 168 9.54 -7.58 30.09
N LEU A 169 9.13 -7.95 28.89
CA LEU A 169 9.23 -7.17 27.66
C LEU A 169 7.85 -6.97 27.05
N LEU A 170 7.47 -5.72 26.81
CA LEU A 170 6.29 -5.37 26.04
C LEU A 170 6.65 -5.22 24.56
N VAL A 171 5.84 -5.81 23.67
CA VAL A 171 5.93 -5.64 22.23
C VAL A 171 4.70 -4.88 21.75
N ALA A 172 4.91 -3.65 21.29
CA ALA A 172 3.86 -2.75 20.84
C ALA A 172 4.13 -2.28 19.40
N SER A 173 3.11 -1.75 18.73
CA SER A 173 3.19 -1.12 17.41
C SER A 173 2.37 0.17 17.39
N VAL A 174 2.60 1.02 16.39
CA VAL A 174 1.85 2.28 16.23
C VAL A 174 0.52 2.00 15.52
N GLU A 175 0.55 1.09 14.52
CA GLU A 175 -0.63 0.74 13.73
C GLU A 175 -0.90 -0.78 13.77
N GLU A 176 -2.11 -1.15 13.38
CA GLU A 176 -2.44 -2.56 13.17
C GLU A 176 -1.69 -3.16 11.97
N ASN A 177 -1.47 -4.47 12.00
CA ASN A 177 -0.86 -5.25 10.92
C ASN A 177 0.60 -4.90 10.59
N GLU A 178 1.33 -4.25 11.49
CA GLU A 178 2.78 -4.00 11.37
C GLU A 178 3.65 -5.23 11.66
N GLY A 179 3.04 -6.35 12.03
CA GLY A 179 3.74 -7.61 12.31
C GLY A 179 4.16 -7.77 13.76
N LYS A 180 3.71 -6.93 14.67
CA LYS A 180 3.96 -6.96 16.11
C LYS A 180 3.88 -8.38 16.71
N SER A 181 2.72 -9.02 16.56
CA SER A 181 2.46 -10.37 17.12
C SER A 181 3.37 -11.44 16.50
N THR A 182 3.69 -11.33 15.20
CA THR A 182 4.66 -12.21 14.55
C THR A 182 6.06 -12.02 15.11
N VAL A 183 6.47 -10.78 15.38
CA VAL A 183 7.76 -10.47 16.01
C VAL A 183 7.78 -10.99 17.44
N ALA A 184 6.72 -10.78 18.23
CA ALA A 184 6.61 -11.28 19.61
C ALA A 184 6.74 -12.81 19.66
N ALA A 185 6.00 -13.53 18.81
CA ALA A 185 6.06 -14.99 18.70
C ALA A 185 7.48 -15.51 18.38
N ASN A 186 8.09 -14.94 17.35
CA ASN A 186 9.42 -15.36 16.91
C ASN A 186 10.54 -14.97 17.89
N LEU A 187 10.41 -13.82 18.55
CA LEU A 187 11.33 -13.41 19.60
C LEU A 187 11.27 -14.38 20.80
N ALA A 188 10.03 -14.74 21.20
CA ALA A 188 9.84 -15.72 22.28
C ALA A 188 10.41 -17.09 21.93
N LEU A 189 10.18 -17.57 20.71
CA LEU A 189 10.77 -18.82 20.20
C LEU A 189 12.30 -18.77 20.18
N ALA A 190 12.89 -17.66 19.69
CA ALA A 190 14.34 -17.52 19.60
C ALA A 190 15.01 -17.47 20.98
N LEU A 191 14.36 -16.87 21.99
CA LEU A 191 14.84 -16.87 23.36
C LEU A 191 14.72 -18.27 23.99
N ALA A 192 13.62 -18.99 23.75
CA ALA A 192 13.43 -20.35 24.24
C ALA A 192 14.44 -21.33 23.62
N GLU A 193 14.84 -21.14 22.35
CA GLU A 193 15.92 -21.94 21.73
C GLU A 193 17.29 -21.74 22.41
N GLU A 194 17.52 -20.62 23.09
CA GLU A 194 18.74 -20.34 23.84
C GLU A 194 18.72 -20.95 25.27
N SER A 195 17.80 -21.89 25.54
CA SER A 195 17.60 -22.58 26.84
C SER A 195 17.11 -21.66 27.97
N GLU A 196 16.44 -20.56 27.63
CA GLU A 196 15.80 -19.68 28.59
C GLU A 196 14.33 -20.09 28.78
N LYS A 197 13.82 -20.03 30.02
CA LYS A 197 12.40 -20.29 30.31
C LYS A 197 11.58 -19.08 29.95
N VAL A 198 10.80 -19.17 28.87
CA VAL A 198 10.10 -18.03 28.27
C VAL A 198 8.59 -18.25 28.28
N LEU A 199 7.86 -17.20 28.63
CA LEU A 199 6.40 -17.13 28.49
C LEU A 199 6.04 -16.03 27.49
N LEU A 200 5.17 -16.36 26.54
CA LEU A 200 4.51 -15.40 25.67
C LEU A 200 3.07 -15.23 26.13
N ILE A 201 2.64 -13.99 26.34
CA ILE A 201 1.27 -13.64 26.70
C ILE A 201 0.64 -12.84 25.56
N ASP A 202 -0.47 -13.34 25.00
CA ASP A 202 -1.31 -12.57 24.07
C ASP A 202 -2.23 -11.64 24.87
N ALA A 203 -1.79 -10.40 25.06
CA ALA A 203 -2.56 -9.37 25.75
C ALA A 203 -3.37 -8.49 24.78
N ASP A 204 -3.38 -8.81 23.49
CA ASP A 204 -4.25 -8.16 22.50
C ASP A 204 -5.64 -8.82 22.49
N LEU A 205 -6.39 -8.61 23.57
CA LEU A 205 -7.75 -9.16 23.72
C LEU A 205 -8.77 -8.54 22.75
N ARG A 206 -8.40 -7.49 21.99
CA ARG A 206 -9.25 -6.93 20.94
C ARG A 206 -9.13 -7.70 19.65
N LYS A 207 -7.93 -8.22 19.37
CA LYS A 207 -7.64 -8.93 18.12
C LYS A 207 -6.63 -10.07 18.39
N PRO A 208 -6.98 -11.04 19.22
CA PRO A 208 -6.06 -12.10 19.60
C PRO A 208 -5.56 -12.84 18.35
N SER A 209 -4.27 -13.11 18.33
CA SER A 209 -3.61 -13.61 17.12
C SER A 209 -2.61 -14.72 17.38
N GLN A 210 -2.10 -14.87 18.60
CA GLN A 210 -1.07 -15.86 18.90
C GLN A 210 -1.54 -17.29 18.66
N TYR A 211 -2.79 -17.63 19.01
CA TYR A 211 -3.33 -18.96 18.73
C TYR A 211 -3.32 -19.30 17.23
N LYS A 212 -3.61 -18.33 16.33
CA LYS A 212 -3.54 -18.52 14.88
C LYS A 212 -2.11 -18.67 14.39
N ILE A 213 -1.18 -17.89 14.96
CA ILE A 213 0.24 -17.91 14.60
C ILE A 213 0.84 -19.26 14.90
N PHE A 214 0.51 -19.84 16.07
CA PHE A 214 0.97 -21.17 16.48
C PHE A 214 0.11 -22.33 15.95
N GLY A 215 -1.00 -22.03 15.29
CA GLY A 215 -1.87 -23.06 14.70
C GLY A 215 -2.64 -23.88 15.74
N LEU A 216 -2.96 -23.27 16.87
CA LEU A 216 -3.73 -23.92 17.96
C LEU A 216 -5.22 -23.89 17.63
N ASP A 217 -5.92 -24.95 18.06
CA ASP A 217 -7.37 -25.00 17.95
C ASP A 217 -8.01 -24.12 19.02
N GLN A 218 -9.09 -23.42 18.64
CA GLN A 218 -9.81 -22.53 19.53
C GLN A 218 -10.49 -23.24 20.68
N GLU A 219 -10.86 -24.51 20.49
CA GLU A 219 -11.54 -25.34 21.48
C GLU A 219 -10.57 -25.96 22.51
N GLU A 220 -9.27 -26.01 22.16
CA GLU A 220 -8.25 -26.65 23.02
C GLU A 220 -7.53 -25.63 23.93
N ILE A 221 -7.70 -24.32 23.71
CA ILE A 221 -7.05 -23.30 24.53
C ILE A 221 -8.00 -22.69 25.56
N GLN A 222 -7.52 -22.54 26.78
CA GLN A 222 -8.23 -21.78 27.80
C GLN A 222 -8.28 -20.29 27.40
N GLN A 223 -9.46 -19.69 27.52
CA GLN A 223 -9.64 -18.30 27.11
C GLN A 223 -9.04 -17.34 28.16
N PHE A 224 -7.94 -16.70 27.83
CA PHE A 224 -7.23 -15.79 28.75
C PHE A 224 -8.16 -14.69 29.31
N GLY A 225 -9.04 -14.15 28.48
CA GLY A 225 -9.98 -13.14 28.93
C GLY A 225 -10.97 -13.64 29.97
N GLU A 226 -11.40 -14.91 29.92
CA GLU A 226 -12.30 -15.49 30.94
C GLU A 226 -11.60 -15.61 32.29
N VAL A 227 -10.32 -15.94 32.30
CA VAL A 227 -9.51 -15.96 33.52
C VAL A 227 -9.37 -14.54 34.10
N LEU A 228 -9.15 -13.54 33.26
CA LEU A 228 -9.07 -12.14 33.72
C LEU A 228 -10.39 -11.58 34.24
N ASN A 229 -11.52 -12.08 33.75
CA ASN A 229 -12.86 -11.76 34.27
C ASN A 229 -13.21 -12.54 35.56
N GLY A 230 -12.39 -13.52 35.93
CA GLY A 230 -12.65 -14.36 37.09
C GLY A 230 -13.66 -15.49 36.85
N ASN A 231 -14.00 -15.78 35.60
CA ASN A 231 -14.94 -16.82 35.22
C ASN A 231 -14.28 -18.19 35.12
N GLU A 232 -12.95 -18.24 34.95
CA GLU A 232 -12.19 -19.48 34.86
C GLU A 232 -11.01 -19.49 35.84
N GLN A 233 -10.53 -20.70 36.19
CA GLN A 233 -9.39 -20.89 37.07
C GLN A 233 -8.07 -20.78 36.32
N ILE A 234 -7.01 -20.44 37.04
CA ILE A 234 -5.66 -20.21 36.45
C ILE A 234 -4.94 -21.53 36.10
N ASP A 235 -5.44 -22.67 36.59
CA ASP A 235 -4.69 -23.94 36.62
C ASP A 235 -4.26 -24.47 35.22
N ASN A 236 -5.06 -24.20 34.17
CA ASN A 236 -4.77 -24.63 32.80
C ASN A 236 -4.47 -23.46 31.85
N LEU A 237 -4.11 -22.30 32.38
CA LEU A 237 -3.93 -21.07 31.59
C LEU A 237 -2.78 -21.16 30.59
N VAL A 238 -1.77 -21.96 30.92
CA VAL A 238 -0.56 -22.09 30.12
C VAL A 238 -0.69 -23.26 29.15
N THR A 239 -0.46 -22.97 27.89
CA THR A 239 -0.38 -23.98 26.83
C THR A 239 1.08 -24.25 26.49
N ASP A 240 1.48 -25.50 26.57
CA ASP A 240 2.80 -25.96 26.12
C ASP A 240 2.81 -26.07 24.59
N LEU A 241 3.79 -25.47 23.95
CA LEU A 241 3.90 -25.51 22.50
C LEU A 241 4.72 -26.72 22.06
N PRO A 242 4.20 -27.58 21.14
CA PRO A 242 4.94 -28.71 20.65
C PRO A 242 6.29 -28.32 20.05
N LYS A 243 7.36 -29.05 20.39
CA LYS A 243 8.71 -28.85 19.85
C LYS A 243 9.41 -27.55 20.28
N SER A 244 8.97 -26.90 21.34
CA SER A 244 9.66 -25.74 21.90
C SER A 244 9.53 -25.70 23.43
N GLU A 245 10.48 -25.08 24.12
CA GLU A 245 10.44 -24.78 25.57
C GLU A 245 9.60 -23.51 25.86
N LEU A 246 8.86 -23.00 24.87
CA LEU A 246 8.07 -21.80 24.99
C LEU A 246 6.69 -22.11 25.58
N LEU A 247 6.36 -21.41 26.65
CA LEU A 247 5.04 -21.40 27.28
C LEU A 247 4.19 -20.29 26.64
N LEU A 248 2.90 -20.56 26.42
CA LEU A 248 1.98 -19.61 25.82
C LEU A 248 0.74 -19.41 26.70
N ILE A 249 0.37 -18.15 26.95
CA ILE A 249 -0.95 -17.74 27.42
C ILE A 249 -1.64 -17.00 26.27
N ALA A 250 -2.74 -17.54 25.76
CA ALA A 250 -3.49 -16.97 24.67
C ALA A 250 -4.99 -17.14 24.85
N GLY A 251 -5.76 -16.56 23.97
CA GLY A 251 -7.19 -16.76 23.82
C GLY A 251 -7.57 -16.54 22.36
N SER A 252 -8.81 -16.84 22.02
CA SER A 252 -9.37 -16.62 20.68
C SER A 252 -10.58 -15.68 20.70
N MET A 253 -11.16 -15.45 21.87
CA MET A 253 -12.31 -14.58 22.07
C MET A 253 -11.93 -13.10 22.12
N ILE A 254 -12.85 -12.25 21.68
CA ILE A 254 -12.67 -10.80 21.61
C ILE A 254 -13.43 -10.16 22.77
N TYR A 255 -12.75 -9.25 23.49
CA TYR A 255 -13.31 -8.59 24.66
C TYR A 255 -13.33 -7.07 24.47
N PRO A 256 -14.54 -6.43 24.47
CA PRO A 256 -14.65 -4.97 24.33
C PRO A 256 -13.97 -4.18 25.46
N ASN A 257 -14.00 -4.72 26.69
CA ASN A 257 -13.41 -4.12 27.90
C ASN A 257 -11.95 -4.55 28.14
N SER A 258 -11.23 -4.91 27.08
CA SER A 258 -9.86 -5.43 27.14
C SER A 258 -8.88 -4.56 27.94
N THR A 259 -9.02 -3.23 27.88
CA THR A 259 -8.14 -2.29 28.60
C THR A 259 -8.28 -2.44 30.12
N GLU A 260 -9.52 -2.56 30.61
CA GLU A 260 -9.81 -2.75 32.03
C GLU A 260 -9.32 -4.12 32.51
N MET A 261 -9.48 -5.14 31.67
CA MET A 261 -9.05 -6.51 31.98
C MET A 261 -7.51 -6.59 32.12
N ILE A 262 -6.75 -5.97 31.22
CA ILE A 262 -5.28 -5.91 31.30
C ILE A 262 -4.81 -5.03 32.48
N ALA A 263 -5.55 -4.00 32.84
CA ALA A 263 -5.26 -3.18 34.02
C ALA A 263 -5.67 -3.86 35.34
N SER A 264 -6.27 -5.04 35.30
CA SER A 264 -6.80 -5.73 36.49
C SER A 264 -5.70 -6.22 37.42
N PRO A 265 -5.96 -6.32 38.73
CA PRO A 265 -5.08 -6.95 39.70
C PRO A 265 -4.76 -8.42 39.38
N ILE A 266 -5.66 -9.11 38.66
CA ILE A 266 -5.48 -10.52 38.27
C ILE A 266 -4.34 -10.63 37.25
N PHE A 267 -4.33 -9.78 36.22
CA PHE A 267 -3.25 -9.75 35.24
C PHE A 267 -1.89 -9.48 35.91
N GLN A 268 -1.84 -8.50 36.82
CA GLN A 268 -0.63 -8.19 37.56
C GLN A 268 -0.13 -9.39 38.38
N LYS A 269 -1.03 -10.08 39.10
CA LYS A 269 -0.69 -11.27 39.88
C LYS A 269 -0.15 -12.40 38.99
N ILE A 270 -0.74 -12.62 37.81
CA ILE A 270 -0.25 -13.61 36.84
C ILE A 270 1.18 -13.28 36.42
N VAL A 271 1.44 -12.04 36.00
CA VAL A 271 2.79 -11.61 35.59
C VAL A 271 3.81 -11.76 36.72
N GLU A 272 3.47 -11.31 37.94
CA GLU A 272 4.37 -11.42 39.11
C GLU A 272 4.65 -12.89 39.49
N PHE A 273 3.66 -13.76 39.41
CA PHE A 273 3.84 -15.20 39.66
C PHE A 273 4.83 -15.81 38.68
N PHE A 274 4.71 -15.53 37.38
CA PHE A 274 5.61 -16.07 36.36
C PHE A 274 7.01 -15.43 36.41
N LYS A 275 7.16 -14.18 36.82
CA LYS A 275 8.46 -13.55 37.05
C LYS A 275 9.35 -14.31 38.02
N THR A 276 8.79 -14.99 39.02
CA THR A 276 9.55 -15.77 39.99
C THR A 276 10.06 -17.08 39.45
N LYS A 277 9.43 -17.62 38.39
CA LYS A 277 9.65 -18.97 37.86
C LYS A 277 10.38 -19.00 36.53
N LEU A 278 10.31 -17.91 35.78
CA LEU A 278 10.78 -17.83 34.39
C LEU A 278 11.84 -16.77 34.23
N ASP A 279 12.60 -16.88 33.16
CA ASP A 279 13.67 -15.94 32.81
C ASP A 279 13.09 -14.73 32.07
N TYR A 280 12.17 -14.95 31.12
CA TYR A 280 11.54 -13.90 30.34
C TYR A 280 10.04 -14.07 30.20
N ILE A 281 9.32 -12.94 30.23
CA ILE A 281 7.92 -12.82 29.89
C ILE A 281 7.79 -11.81 28.76
N ILE A 282 7.28 -12.24 27.63
CA ILE A 282 7.01 -11.39 26.47
C ILE A 282 5.49 -11.15 26.39
N ILE A 283 5.11 -9.90 26.35
CA ILE A 283 3.69 -9.49 26.32
C ILE A 283 3.40 -8.83 24.97
N ASP A 284 2.59 -9.48 24.16
CA ASP A 284 2.07 -8.94 22.91
C ASP A 284 0.87 -8.04 23.20
N THR A 285 1.01 -6.72 23.01
CA THR A 285 -0.02 -5.73 23.39
C THR A 285 -0.82 -5.29 22.16
N PRO A 286 -2.01 -4.68 22.30
CA PRO A 286 -2.66 -3.96 21.19
C PRO A 286 -1.76 -2.80 20.70
N PRO A 287 -2.01 -2.28 19.48
CA PRO A 287 -1.34 -1.08 18.97
C PRO A 287 -1.74 0.17 19.73
#